data_30b38867904de10b144f0156d0ec12db
#
_entry.id   30b38867904de10b144f0156d0ec12db
#
_cell.length_a   1.000
_cell.length_b   1.000
_cell.length_c   1.000
_cell.angle_alpha   90.00
_cell.angle_beta   90.00
_cell.angle_gamma   90.00
#
_symmetry.space_group_name_H-M   'P 1'
#
loop_
_entity.id
_entity.type
_entity.pdbx_description
1 polymer ?
#
loop_
_entity_poly.entity_id
_entity_poly.type
_entity_poly.pdbx_seq_one_letter_code
_entity_poly.pdbx_strand_id
1 'polypeptide(L)'
;RGDRSLTLRPENTASVVRSYLENAIYGKEDVTKYYYNGSMFRYERPQAGRQREFNQIGVEVLGESSPILDAEVIAMSYSLLEKLGITDLEVHINSVGTNASRTKYREMLLNFLEPMKEELCEDCRMRMEKNPLRVLDCKVDKCKELTKDAPSIIDSLNEEERAHYETVKKYLDIFGVKYVEDS
;
A
#
# COMPACT_ATOMS: atom_id res chain seq x y z
N ARG A 1 -28.13 -19.39 7.34
CA ARG A 1 -28.63 -20.67 7.88
C ARG A 1 -28.42 -20.64 9.40
N GLY A 2 -29.51 -20.58 10.18
CA GLY A 2 -29.44 -20.18 11.60
C GLY A 2 -29.07 -18.69 11.72
N ASP A 3 -28.99 -18.14 12.91
CA ASP A 3 -28.66 -16.72 13.18
C ASP A 3 -27.19 -16.35 12.91
N ARG A 4 -26.55 -17.02 11.93
CA ARG A 4 -25.15 -16.75 11.55
C ARG A 4 -25.11 -15.76 10.40
N SER A 5 -24.42 -14.63 10.61
CA SER A 5 -24.09 -13.70 9.54
C SER A 5 -23.00 -14.31 8.65
N LEU A 6 -23.19 -14.24 7.34
CA LEU A 6 -22.20 -14.64 6.34
C LEU A 6 -21.87 -13.43 5.48
N THR A 7 -20.59 -13.22 5.25
CA THR A 7 -20.10 -12.12 4.41
C THR A 7 -19.18 -12.68 3.33
N LEU A 8 -19.34 -12.19 2.11
CA LEU A 8 -18.42 -12.51 1.02
C LEU A 8 -17.09 -11.79 1.28
N ARG A 9 -15.97 -12.48 1.02
CA ARG A 9 -14.65 -11.93 1.28
C ARG A 9 -14.29 -10.81 0.30
N PRO A 10 -13.88 -9.63 0.78
CA PRO A 10 -13.45 -8.51 -0.07
C PRO A 10 -11.97 -8.57 -0.44
N GLU A 11 -11.19 -9.42 0.24
CA GLU A 11 -9.75 -9.65 0.12
C GLU A 11 -9.41 -10.99 0.80
N ASN A 12 -8.17 -11.44 0.72
CA ASN A 12 -7.80 -12.73 1.30
C ASN A 12 -6.65 -12.67 2.33
N THR A 13 -5.99 -11.54 2.50
CA THR A 13 -4.92 -11.34 3.48
C THR A 13 -5.37 -11.73 4.89
N ALA A 14 -6.55 -11.23 5.31
CA ALA A 14 -7.10 -11.56 6.63
C ALA A 14 -7.35 -13.07 6.80
N SER A 15 -7.77 -13.78 5.75
CA SER A 15 -7.98 -15.23 5.79
C SER A 15 -6.65 -16.01 5.90
N VAL A 16 -5.61 -15.55 5.20
CA VAL A 16 -4.25 -16.13 5.28
C VAL A 16 -3.68 -15.92 6.68
N VAL A 17 -3.73 -14.70 7.21
CA VAL A 17 -3.26 -14.38 8.57
C VAL A 17 -4.01 -15.20 9.62
N ARG A 18 -5.34 -15.34 9.48
CA ARG A 18 -6.12 -16.18 10.38
C ARG A 18 -5.68 -17.64 10.32
N SER A 19 -5.47 -18.20 9.12
CA SER A 19 -4.96 -19.56 8.97
C SER A 19 -3.57 -19.74 9.60
N TYR A 20 -2.69 -18.77 9.42
CA TYR A 20 -1.36 -18.74 10.04
C TYR A 20 -1.43 -18.80 11.57
N LEU A 21 -2.33 -18.03 12.18
CA LEU A 21 -2.53 -17.98 13.64
C LEU A 21 -3.25 -19.21 14.17
N GLU A 22 -4.37 -19.64 13.57
CA GLU A 22 -5.17 -20.77 14.01
C GLU A 22 -4.40 -22.10 13.97
N ASN A 23 -3.47 -22.25 13.02
CA ASN A 23 -2.62 -23.43 12.89
C ASN A 23 -1.27 -23.30 13.62
N ALA A 24 -1.04 -22.20 14.35
CA ALA A 24 0.18 -21.90 15.09
C ALA A 24 1.46 -22.06 14.22
N ILE A 25 1.40 -21.59 12.97
CA ILE A 25 2.52 -21.71 12.02
C ILE A 25 3.70 -20.87 12.51
N TYR A 26 3.45 -19.71 13.13
CA TYR A 26 4.46 -18.84 13.74
C TYR A 26 5.39 -19.53 14.75
N GLY A 27 5.01 -20.68 15.28
CA GLY A 27 5.86 -21.48 16.19
C GLY A 27 6.61 -22.62 15.48
N LYS A 28 6.46 -22.78 14.16
CA LYS A 28 7.03 -23.89 13.40
C LYS A 28 8.04 -23.40 12.36
N GLU A 29 7.86 -22.21 11.82
CA GLU A 29 8.66 -21.64 10.74
C GLU A 29 9.00 -20.19 11.06
N ASP A 30 10.25 -19.80 10.83
CA ASP A 30 10.70 -18.42 11.04
C ASP A 30 10.10 -17.49 9.97
N VAL A 31 10.10 -17.93 8.72
CA VAL A 31 9.51 -17.21 7.59
C VAL A 31 8.59 -18.13 6.81
N THR A 32 7.36 -17.71 6.64
CA THR A 32 6.35 -18.44 5.87
C THR A 32 5.90 -17.60 4.68
N LYS A 33 5.91 -18.19 3.48
CA LYS A 33 5.47 -17.57 2.23
C LYS A 33 4.22 -18.26 1.71
N TYR A 34 3.15 -17.49 1.54
CA TYR A 34 1.88 -17.97 0.99
C TYR A 34 1.55 -17.24 -0.30
N TYR A 35 0.83 -17.93 -1.18
CA TYR A 35 0.10 -17.30 -2.27
C TYR A 35 -1.36 -17.75 -2.25
N TYR A 36 -2.21 -16.94 -2.82
CA TYR A 36 -3.61 -17.29 -3.04
C TYR A 36 -4.08 -16.81 -4.40
N ASN A 37 -5.09 -17.49 -4.91
CA ASN A 37 -5.80 -17.12 -6.13
C ASN A 37 -7.29 -17.43 -5.93
N GLY A 38 -8.17 -16.50 -6.27
CA GLY A 38 -9.60 -16.73 -6.19
C GLY A 38 -10.46 -15.49 -6.29
N SER A 39 -11.78 -15.73 -6.26
CA SER A 39 -12.77 -14.65 -6.35
C SER A 39 -12.83 -13.86 -5.04
N MET A 40 -12.90 -12.54 -5.20
CA MET A 40 -13.14 -11.54 -4.17
C MET A 40 -14.38 -10.74 -4.52
N PHE A 41 -15.02 -10.15 -3.51
CA PHE A 41 -16.31 -9.48 -3.68
C PHE A 41 -16.28 -8.13 -2.99
N ARG A 42 -16.58 -7.05 -3.75
CA ARG A 42 -16.68 -5.69 -3.21
C ARG A 42 -17.93 -5.01 -3.70
N TYR A 43 -18.62 -4.31 -2.82
CA TYR A 43 -19.78 -3.50 -3.20
C TYR A 43 -19.31 -2.17 -3.79
N GLU A 44 -18.72 -2.25 -4.97
CA GLU A 44 -18.25 -1.07 -5.70
C GLU A 44 -19.29 -0.60 -6.72
N ARG A 45 -19.22 0.67 -7.11
CA ARG A 45 -19.97 1.18 -8.25
C ARG A 45 -19.37 0.58 -9.52
N PRO A 46 -20.11 -0.24 -10.29
CA PRO A 46 -19.58 -0.88 -11.48
C PRO A 46 -19.10 0.14 -12.51
N GLN A 47 -17.90 -0.09 -13.04
CA GLN A 47 -17.31 0.71 -14.14
C GLN A 47 -16.30 -0.15 -14.88
N ALA A 48 -15.75 0.36 -15.99
CA ALA A 48 -14.71 -0.34 -16.73
C ALA A 48 -13.53 -0.70 -15.80
N GLY A 49 -13.16 -1.99 -15.77
CA GLY A 49 -12.09 -2.50 -14.92
C GLY A 49 -12.45 -2.68 -13.44
N ARG A 50 -13.68 -2.36 -13.00
CA ARG A 50 -14.16 -2.58 -11.62
C ARG A 50 -15.44 -3.36 -11.61
N GLN A 51 -15.36 -4.62 -11.21
CA GLN A 51 -16.50 -5.52 -11.03
C GLN A 51 -16.75 -5.78 -9.55
N ARG A 52 -17.96 -6.18 -9.20
CA ARG A 52 -18.30 -6.57 -7.81
C ARG A 52 -17.75 -7.93 -7.43
N GLU A 53 -17.59 -8.83 -8.40
CA GLU A 53 -16.79 -10.04 -8.31
C GLU A 53 -15.58 -9.90 -9.22
N PHE A 54 -14.39 -10.18 -8.70
CA PHE A 54 -13.13 -10.15 -9.43
C PHE A 54 -12.19 -11.20 -8.89
N ASN A 55 -11.26 -11.68 -9.71
CA ASN A 55 -10.20 -12.58 -9.26
C ASN A 55 -8.99 -11.80 -8.77
N GLN A 56 -8.43 -12.24 -7.67
CA GLN A 56 -7.21 -11.68 -7.09
C GLN A 56 -6.17 -12.80 -6.90
N ILE A 57 -4.95 -12.52 -7.34
CA ILE A 57 -3.75 -13.26 -6.95
C ILE A 57 -3.06 -12.40 -5.91
N GLY A 58 -2.63 -13.00 -4.82
CA GLY A 58 -1.88 -12.31 -3.77
C GLY A 58 -0.80 -13.19 -3.18
N VAL A 59 0.16 -12.55 -2.55
CA VAL A 59 1.28 -13.17 -1.84
C VAL A 59 1.40 -12.54 -0.48
N GLU A 60 1.64 -13.37 0.53
CA GLU A 60 1.88 -12.94 1.90
C GLU A 60 3.19 -13.56 2.39
N VAL A 61 4.04 -12.73 2.98
CA VAL A 61 5.26 -13.17 3.68
C VAL A 61 5.09 -12.80 5.14
N LEU A 62 5.17 -13.80 6.01
CA LEU A 62 4.90 -13.68 7.44
C LEU A 62 6.08 -14.23 8.25
N GLY A 63 6.33 -13.64 9.43
CA GLY A 63 7.30 -14.13 10.41
C GLY A 63 8.51 -13.21 10.59
N GLU A 64 8.97 -12.52 9.58
CA GLU A 64 10.13 -11.64 9.65
C GLU A 64 9.88 -10.30 8.96
N SER A 65 10.46 -9.24 9.53
CA SER A 65 10.48 -7.90 8.93
C SER A 65 11.89 -7.63 8.40
N SER A 66 12.13 -7.97 7.13
CA SER A 66 13.43 -7.81 6.50
C SER A 66 13.32 -7.08 5.15
N PRO A 67 14.19 -6.09 4.86
CA PRO A 67 14.17 -5.35 3.60
C PRO A 67 14.28 -6.23 2.35
N ILE A 68 14.97 -7.38 2.47
CA ILE A 68 15.09 -8.31 1.34
C ILE A 68 13.76 -8.98 1.00
N LEU A 69 12.90 -9.21 1.99
CA LEU A 69 11.58 -9.81 1.77
C LEU A 69 10.65 -8.83 1.05
N ASP A 70 10.70 -7.55 1.39
CA ASP A 70 9.95 -6.51 0.68
C ASP A 70 10.40 -6.43 -0.78
N ALA A 71 11.71 -6.37 -1.02
CA ALA A 71 12.28 -6.34 -2.36
C ALA A 71 11.96 -7.61 -3.16
N GLU A 72 11.99 -8.79 -2.52
CA GLU A 72 11.62 -10.07 -3.14
C GLU A 72 10.18 -10.08 -3.63
N VAL A 73 9.23 -9.58 -2.82
CA VAL A 73 7.81 -9.52 -3.20
C VAL A 73 7.61 -8.57 -4.39
N ILE A 74 8.29 -7.42 -4.40
CA ILE A 74 8.25 -6.47 -5.52
C ILE A 74 8.83 -7.12 -6.78
N ALA A 75 10.03 -7.69 -6.70
CA ALA A 75 10.72 -8.31 -7.83
C ALA A 75 9.94 -9.52 -8.39
N MET A 76 9.34 -10.32 -7.52
CA MET A 76 8.49 -11.43 -7.91
C MET A 76 7.24 -10.94 -8.66
N SER A 77 6.58 -9.89 -8.17
CA SER A 77 5.40 -9.31 -8.81
C SER A 77 5.74 -8.74 -10.19
N TYR A 78 6.86 -8.03 -10.29
CA TYR A 78 7.39 -7.52 -11.55
C TYR A 78 7.66 -8.67 -12.55
N SER A 79 8.42 -9.69 -12.14
CA SER A 79 8.76 -10.84 -12.97
C SER A 79 7.53 -11.65 -13.41
N LEU A 80 6.50 -11.76 -12.55
CA LEU A 80 5.24 -12.41 -12.91
C LEU A 80 4.55 -11.68 -14.06
N LEU A 81 4.45 -10.34 -13.98
CA LEU A 81 3.81 -9.53 -15.01
C LEU A 81 4.59 -9.60 -16.34
N GLU A 82 5.93 -9.54 -16.30
CA GLU A 82 6.77 -9.74 -17.49
C GLU A 82 6.54 -11.11 -18.15
N LYS A 83 6.49 -12.19 -17.34
CA LYS A 83 6.21 -13.55 -17.85
C LYS A 83 4.82 -13.70 -18.45
N LEU A 84 3.86 -12.87 -18.03
CA LEU A 84 2.53 -12.79 -18.63
C LEU A 84 2.50 -11.93 -19.90
N GLY A 85 3.64 -11.37 -20.31
CA GLY A 85 3.76 -10.59 -21.55
C GLY A 85 3.43 -9.10 -21.39
N ILE A 86 3.35 -8.60 -20.15
CA ILE A 86 3.16 -7.18 -19.88
C ILE A 86 4.55 -6.54 -19.79
N THR A 87 4.87 -5.65 -20.75
CA THR A 87 6.23 -5.11 -20.94
C THR A 87 6.39 -3.65 -20.52
N ASP A 88 5.32 -2.87 -20.53
CA ASP A 88 5.35 -1.46 -20.15
C ASP A 88 5.05 -1.31 -18.65
N LEU A 89 5.98 -1.81 -17.84
CA LEU A 89 5.87 -1.80 -16.38
C LEU A 89 6.70 -0.66 -15.80
N GLU A 90 6.08 0.14 -14.94
CA GLU A 90 6.74 1.11 -14.10
C GLU A 90 6.48 0.75 -12.63
N VAL A 91 7.54 0.61 -11.86
CA VAL A 91 7.47 0.27 -10.43
C VAL A 91 7.62 1.56 -9.63
N HIS A 92 6.57 1.94 -8.93
CA HIS A 92 6.61 3.05 -7.98
C HIS A 92 6.75 2.52 -6.57
N ILE A 93 7.71 3.04 -5.83
CA ILE A 93 7.95 2.64 -4.44
C ILE A 93 7.83 3.83 -3.50
N ASN A 94 7.32 3.57 -2.32
CA ASN A 94 7.25 4.52 -1.22
C ASN A 94 7.29 3.75 0.11
N SER A 95 7.40 4.46 1.23
CA SER A 95 7.29 3.88 2.57
C SER A 95 6.04 4.40 3.26
N VAL A 96 5.42 3.55 4.06
CA VAL A 96 4.30 3.98 4.93
C VAL A 96 4.75 4.31 6.34
N GLY A 97 5.99 4.01 6.70
CA GLY A 97 6.56 4.20 8.04
C GLY A 97 5.79 3.49 9.17
N THR A 98 6.26 3.68 10.38
CA THR A 98 5.56 3.24 11.60
C THR A 98 4.39 4.17 11.94
N ASN A 99 3.63 3.83 12.99
CA ASN A 99 2.58 4.71 13.50
C ASN A 99 3.11 6.07 13.94
N ALA A 100 4.32 6.15 14.49
CA ALA A 100 4.95 7.39 14.92
C ALA A 100 5.28 8.29 13.71
N SER A 101 5.92 7.72 12.68
CA SER A 101 6.25 8.44 11.45
C SER A 101 5.01 8.89 10.69
N ARG A 102 3.95 8.06 10.64
CA ARG A 102 2.66 8.46 10.06
C ARG A 102 1.99 9.60 10.80
N THR A 103 2.08 9.61 12.14
CA THR A 103 1.55 10.73 12.95
C THR A 103 2.31 12.01 12.64
N LYS A 104 3.64 11.96 12.63
CA LYS A 104 4.50 13.09 12.27
C LYS A 104 4.20 13.59 10.85
N TYR A 105 4.09 12.67 9.89
CA TYR A 105 3.74 13.03 8.51
C TYR A 105 2.37 13.70 8.40
N ARG A 106 1.38 13.17 9.12
CA ARG A 106 0.04 13.78 9.17
C ARG A 106 0.09 15.24 9.67
N GLU A 107 0.88 15.51 10.69
CA GLU A 107 1.07 16.86 11.22
C GLU A 107 1.78 17.76 10.20
N MET A 108 2.84 17.28 9.56
CA MET A 108 3.55 18.00 8.51
C MET A 108 2.62 18.35 7.34
N LEU A 109 1.83 17.39 6.89
CA LEU A 109 0.87 17.58 5.80
C LEU A 109 -0.25 18.56 6.18
N LEU A 110 -0.79 18.49 7.39
CA LEU A 110 -1.80 19.44 7.87
C LEU A 110 -1.24 20.86 7.95
N ASN A 111 -0.03 21.03 8.48
CA ASN A 111 0.64 22.34 8.54
C ASN A 111 0.88 22.91 7.13
N PHE A 112 1.19 22.06 6.16
CA PHE A 112 1.35 22.44 4.76
C PHE A 112 0.01 22.88 4.13
N LEU A 113 -1.08 22.13 4.40
CA LEU A 113 -2.39 22.37 3.79
C LEU A 113 -3.18 23.54 4.43
N GLU A 114 -2.96 23.83 5.71
CA GLU A 114 -3.76 24.83 6.45
C GLU A 114 -3.74 26.23 5.81
N PRO A 115 -2.60 26.78 5.33
CA PRO A 115 -2.57 28.10 4.69
C PRO A 115 -3.42 28.18 3.41
N MET A 116 -3.60 27.06 2.70
CA MET A 116 -4.34 26.99 1.43
C MET A 116 -5.72 26.36 1.54
N LYS A 117 -6.22 26.13 2.77
CA LYS A 117 -7.47 25.44 3.06
C LYS A 117 -8.67 26.01 2.29
N GLU A 118 -8.80 27.34 2.25
CA GLU A 118 -9.91 28.01 1.56
C GLU A 118 -9.85 27.88 0.02
N GLU A 119 -8.68 27.55 -0.53
CA GLU A 119 -8.51 27.34 -1.96
C GLU A 119 -8.80 25.89 -2.39
N LEU A 120 -8.80 24.97 -1.44
CA LEU A 120 -9.12 23.57 -1.68
C LEU A 120 -10.62 23.37 -1.98
N CYS A 121 -10.94 22.34 -2.76
CA CYS A 121 -12.34 21.97 -2.98
C CYS A 121 -13.02 21.50 -1.68
N GLU A 122 -14.35 21.51 -1.65
CA GLU A 122 -15.15 21.16 -0.47
C GLU A 122 -14.81 19.75 0.06
N ASP A 123 -14.67 18.76 -0.83
CA ASP A 123 -14.28 17.41 -0.45
C ASP A 123 -12.89 17.37 0.22
N CYS A 124 -11.92 18.14 -0.27
CA CYS A 124 -10.57 18.21 0.32
C CYS A 124 -10.58 18.87 1.68
N ARG A 125 -11.37 19.91 1.89
CA ARG A 125 -11.56 20.54 3.21
C ARG A 125 -12.10 19.53 4.23
N MET A 126 -13.11 18.75 3.86
CA MET A 126 -13.62 17.66 4.72
C MET A 126 -12.59 16.55 4.96
N ARG A 127 -11.76 16.23 3.96
CA ARG A 127 -10.71 15.21 4.06
C ARG A 127 -9.59 15.64 5.00
N MET A 128 -9.22 16.93 5.05
CA MET A 128 -8.23 17.43 6.00
C MET A 128 -8.57 17.05 7.45
N GLU A 129 -9.84 17.10 7.83
CA GLU A 129 -10.27 16.74 9.18
C GLU A 129 -10.24 15.25 9.46
N LYS A 130 -10.69 14.43 8.49
CA LYS A 130 -10.86 12.98 8.66
C LYS A 130 -9.61 12.19 8.30
N ASN A 131 -9.05 12.44 7.13
CA ASN A 131 -7.87 11.78 6.60
C ASN A 131 -7.16 12.69 5.58
N PRO A 132 -6.21 13.53 6.01
CA PRO A 132 -5.54 14.50 5.15
C PRO A 132 -4.76 13.86 4.00
N LEU A 133 -4.28 12.63 4.12
CA LEU A 133 -3.63 11.89 3.03
C LEU A 133 -4.50 11.81 1.78
N ARG A 134 -5.83 11.73 1.93
CA ARG A 134 -6.76 11.70 0.80
C ARG A 134 -6.86 13.03 0.03
N VAL A 135 -6.28 14.09 0.53
CA VAL A 135 -6.21 15.36 -0.21
C VAL A 135 -5.26 15.22 -1.39
N LEU A 136 -4.16 14.45 -1.22
CA LEU A 136 -3.18 14.17 -2.27
C LEU A 136 -3.79 13.38 -3.45
N ASP A 137 -4.81 12.56 -3.19
CA ASP A 137 -5.54 11.78 -4.20
C ASP A 137 -6.62 12.60 -4.94
N CYS A 138 -6.68 13.91 -4.75
CA CYS A 138 -7.72 14.74 -5.34
C CYS A 138 -7.57 14.81 -6.87
N LYS A 139 -8.69 14.68 -7.59
CA LYS A 139 -8.71 14.76 -9.06
C LYS A 139 -8.98 16.15 -9.61
N VAL A 140 -9.27 17.13 -8.74
CA VAL A 140 -9.48 18.52 -9.12
C VAL A 140 -8.13 19.17 -9.41
N ASP A 141 -7.94 19.71 -10.61
CA ASP A 141 -6.64 20.22 -11.07
C ASP A 141 -6.08 21.32 -10.17
N LYS A 142 -6.94 22.23 -9.66
CA LYS A 142 -6.52 23.24 -8.69
C LYS A 142 -5.96 22.60 -7.42
N CYS A 143 -6.58 21.55 -6.89
CA CYS A 143 -6.09 20.87 -5.70
C CYS A 143 -4.76 20.15 -5.98
N LYS A 144 -4.60 19.53 -7.14
CA LYS A 144 -3.32 18.89 -7.54
C LYS A 144 -2.19 19.90 -7.59
N GLU A 145 -2.45 21.08 -8.18
CA GLU A 145 -1.45 22.15 -8.26
C GLU A 145 -1.05 22.67 -6.87
N LEU A 146 -2.02 22.84 -5.96
CA LEU A 146 -1.78 23.26 -4.59
C LEU A 146 -1.00 22.22 -3.77
N THR A 147 -1.12 20.93 -4.11
CA THR A 147 -0.50 19.84 -3.36
C THR A 147 0.77 19.27 -4.00
N LYS A 148 1.21 19.79 -5.15
CA LYS A 148 2.37 19.25 -5.85
C LYS A 148 3.68 19.30 -5.06
N ASP A 149 3.83 20.31 -4.19
CA ASP A 149 5.00 20.52 -3.34
C ASP A 149 4.75 20.04 -1.90
N ALA A 150 3.77 19.14 -1.70
CA ALA A 150 3.48 18.58 -0.39
C ALA A 150 4.71 17.80 0.15
N PRO A 151 4.91 17.80 1.48
CA PRO A 151 6.01 17.02 2.07
C PRO A 151 5.84 15.53 1.76
N SER A 152 6.97 14.85 1.54
CA SER A 152 6.97 13.39 1.37
C SER A 152 6.90 12.69 2.73
N ILE A 153 6.28 11.51 2.76
CA ILE A 153 6.32 10.66 3.95
C ILE A 153 7.74 10.22 4.30
N ILE A 154 8.63 10.13 3.32
CA ILE A 154 10.05 9.79 3.51
C ILE A 154 10.75 10.81 4.44
N ASP A 155 10.31 12.08 4.45
CA ASP A 155 10.86 13.13 5.32
C ASP A 155 10.48 12.91 6.79
N SER A 156 9.45 12.13 7.06
CA SER A 156 8.99 11.81 8.41
C SER A 156 9.62 10.55 9.01
N LEU A 157 10.29 9.73 8.19
CA LEU A 157 10.89 8.46 8.62
C LEU A 157 12.00 8.71 9.65
N ASN A 158 12.10 7.83 10.63
CA ASN A 158 13.24 7.76 11.54
C ASN A 158 14.45 7.10 10.83
N GLU A 159 15.59 7.04 11.52
CA GLU A 159 16.83 6.49 10.96
C GLU A 159 16.72 5.01 10.59
N GLU A 160 16.05 4.21 11.41
CA GLU A 160 15.84 2.77 11.18
C GLU A 160 14.94 2.53 9.97
N GLU A 161 13.81 3.22 9.89
CA GLU A 161 12.87 3.14 8.77
C GLU A 161 13.52 3.60 7.46
N ARG A 162 14.32 4.67 7.52
CA ARG A 162 15.07 5.17 6.37
C ARG A 162 16.13 4.16 5.93
N ALA A 163 16.88 3.56 6.87
CA ALA A 163 17.87 2.53 6.58
C ALA A 163 17.21 1.28 5.95
N HIS A 164 16.05 0.89 6.45
CA HIS A 164 15.25 -0.20 5.87
C HIS A 164 14.88 0.13 4.41
N TYR A 165 14.27 1.29 4.17
CA TYR A 165 13.85 1.73 2.83
C TYR A 165 15.03 1.82 1.85
N GLU A 166 16.17 2.41 2.26
CA GLU A 166 17.38 2.44 1.44
C GLU A 166 17.94 1.04 1.14
N THR A 167 17.76 0.11 2.07
CA THR A 167 18.19 -1.28 1.86
C THR A 167 17.26 -2.02 0.89
N VAL A 168 15.95 -1.77 0.92
CA VAL A 168 15.01 -2.28 -0.09
C VAL A 168 15.43 -1.82 -1.49
N LYS A 169 15.77 -0.54 -1.66
CA LYS A 169 16.24 0.00 -2.95
C LYS A 169 17.49 -0.73 -3.45
N LYS A 170 18.48 -0.95 -2.57
CA LYS A 170 19.70 -1.71 -2.92
C LYS A 170 19.38 -3.13 -3.39
N TYR A 171 18.43 -3.81 -2.75
CA TYR A 171 18.03 -5.15 -3.18
C TYR A 171 17.26 -5.12 -4.50
N LEU A 172 16.43 -4.12 -4.76
CA LEU A 172 15.78 -3.94 -6.06
C LEU A 172 16.80 -3.72 -7.19
N ASP A 173 17.85 -2.94 -6.93
CA ASP A 173 18.96 -2.76 -7.87
C ASP A 173 19.67 -4.09 -8.16
N ILE A 174 19.94 -4.91 -7.12
CA ILE A 174 20.54 -6.25 -7.28
C ILE A 174 19.63 -7.18 -8.07
N PHE A 175 18.32 -7.14 -7.88
CA PHE A 175 17.34 -7.92 -8.62
C PHE A 175 17.09 -7.39 -10.04
N GLY A 176 17.68 -6.24 -10.39
CA GLY A 176 17.53 -5.63 -11.71
C GLY A 176 16.17 -4.99 -11.95
N VAL A 177 15.41 -4.70 -10.91
CA VAL A 177 14.11 -4.01 -10.99
C VAL A 177 14.32 -2.51 -10.98
N LYS A 178 13.95 -1.85 -12.08
CA LYS A 178 13.95 -0.38 -12.13
C LYS A 178 12.71 0.15 -11.41
N TYR A 179 12.90 1.21 -10.65
CA TYR A 179 11.83 1.83 -9.87
C TYR A 179 11.92 3.36 -9.90
N VAL A 180 10.81 3.99 -9.57
CA VAL A 180 10.69 5.42 -9.32
C VAL A 180 10.25 5.60 -7.86
N GLU A 181 10.89 6.52 -7.15
CA GLU A 181 10.45 6.88 -5.79
C GLU A 181 9.26 7.83 -5.92
N ASP A 182 8.15 7.42 -5.34
CA ASP A 182 6.92 8.21 -5.32
C ASP A 182 6.93 9.14 -4.10
N SER A 183 6.71 10.43 -4.31
CA SER A 183 6.81 11.47 -3.27
C SER A 183 5.44 11.98 -2.84
#